data_ebad08fff671570908b8fa87f846c604
#
_entry.id   ebad08fff671570908b8fa87f846c604
#
_cell.length_a   1.000
_cell.length_b   1.000
_cell.length_c   1.000
_cell.angle_alpha   90.00
_cell.angle_beta   90.00
_cell.angle_gamma   90.00
#
_symmetry.space_group_name_H-M   'P 1'
#
loop_
_entity.id
_entity.type
_entity.pdbx_description
1 polymer ?
#
loop_
_entity_poly.entity_id
_entity_poly.type
_entity_poly.pdbx_seq_one_letter_code
_entity_poly.pdbx_strand_id
1 'polypeptide(L)'
;MAWNRAQDRYNDSMELVQIAPLRTTPAPKPEWLKARAPVGENYHDLKRLARSLGLHTVCESAHCPNIGECWHHKTATFMMLGNLCTRRCGFCAVPKGRPEPIDFDEPRRVAQAVAALGLQHAVITSVNRDDHLVGGARAFAMVIHEIRRQAPGCRVEVLIPDFQGHEEAIRVVVDARPEVLNHNTESVPRLYRVVRPGARYERTLRLLEYAKELNPKGVTKSGVMVGLGEETHEVLQVFRDLAGVGCDILTIGQYLRPSRDHLPMTRLYTPREFAELKVEALKMGFRHVESGPLVRSSYHAHEQASAVSEVVA
;
A
#
# COMPACT_ATOMS: atom_id res chain seq x y z
N MET A 1 21.32 -50.94 -39.27
CA MET A 1 22.21 -49.84 -39.66
C MET A 1 21.42 -48.77 -40.39
N ALA A 2 20.63 -47.96 -39.73
CA ALA A 2 19.89 -46.81 -40.32
C ALA A 2 19.36 -45.90 -39.24
N TRP A 3 20.18 -45.47 -38.28
CA TRP A 3 19.76 -44.57 -37.18
C TRP A 3 20.77 -43.43 -36.91
N ASN A 4 21.50 -42.98 -37.92
CA ASN A 4 22.55 -41.96 -37.71
C ASN A 4 22.60 -40.89 -38.81
N ARG A 5 21.46 -40.51 -39.40
CA ARG A 5 21.41 -39.38 -40.39
C ARG A 5 20.35 -38.33 -40.15
N ALA A 6 19.72 -38.31 -38.98
CA ALA A 6 18.70 -37.27 -38.65
C ALA A 6 19.19 -36.22 -37.65
N GLN A 7 20.40 -36.35 -37.10
CA GLN A 7 20.95 -35.42 -36.11
C GLN A 7 21.84 -34.32 -36.66
N ASP A 8 22.28 -34.41 -37.92
CA ASP A 8 23.20 -33.43 -38.51
C ASP A 8 22.51 -32.27 -39.27
N ARG A 9 21.22 -32.12 -39.19
CA ARG A 9 20.49 -30.99 -39.85
C ARG A 9 19.87 -29.95 -38.90
N TYR A 10 20.23 -29.99 -37.61
CA TYR A 10 19.72 -29.04 -36.64
C TYR A 10 20.78 -28.07 -36.06
N ASN A 11 21.99 -28.10 -36.63
CA ASN A 11 23.13 -27.36 -36.08
C ASN A 11 23.71 -26.30 -37.02
N ASP A 12 22.90 -25.86 -38.03
CA ASP A 12 23.33 -24.75 -38.88
C ASP A 12 22.33 -23.60 -38.78
N SER A 13 22.84 -22.47 -38.28
CA SER A 13 22.21 -21.15 -38.18
C SER A 13 21.31 -20.85 -36.96
N MET A 14 21.75 -21.10 -35.72
CA MET A 14 21.39 -20.16 -34.67
C MET A 14 22.49 -19.09 -34.56
N GLU A 15 22.36 -18.02 -35.33
CA GLU A 15 23.00 -16.76 -35.04
C GLU A 15 22.54 -16.33 -33.63
N LEU A 16 23.43 -16.45 -32.66
CA LEU A 16 23.24 -15.87 -31.34
C LEU A 16 23.20 -14.35 -31.53
N VAL A 17 21.99 -13.81 -31.62
CA VAL A 17 21.79 -12.38 -31.53
C VAL A 17 22.29 -11.99 -30.14
N GLN A 18 23.52 -11.51 -30.07
CA GLN A 18 24.04 -10.84 -28.90
C GLN A 18 23.19 -9.57 -28.73
N ILE A 19 22.14 -9.64 -27.91
CA ILE A 19 21.47 -8.46 -27.38
C ILE A 19 22.50 -7.79 -26.48
N ALA A 20 23.33 -6.93 -27.07
CA ALA A 20 24.15 -6.03 -26.30
C ALA A 20 23.22 -5.28 -25.37
N PRO A 21 23.45 -5.27 -24.04
CA PRO A 21 22.64 -4.47 -23.14
C PRO A 21 22.79 -3.02 -23.61
N LEU A 22 21.71 -2.44 -24.14
CA LEU A 22 21.63 -1.00 -24.37
C LEU A 22 21.94 -0.35 -23.01
N ARG A 23 23.16 0.16 -22.86
CA ARG A 23 23.53 1.09 -21.80
C ARG A 23 22.81 2.41 -22.06
N THR A 24 21.51 2.39 -21.91
CA THR A 24 20.75 3.64 -21.79
C THR A 24 21.04 4.14 -20.38
N THR A 25 21.85 5.20 -20.30
CA THR A 25 21.85 6.04 -19.09
C THR A 25 20.37 6.34 -18.79
N PRO A 26 19.87 6.03 -17.59
CA PRO A 26 18.48 6.30 -17.27
C PRO A 26 18.22 7.78 -17.55
N ALA A 27 17.18 8.08 -18.33
CA ALA A 27 16.78 9.46 -18.56
C ALA A 27 16.61 10.16 -17.20
N PRO A 28 17.04 11.43 -17.06
CA PRO A 28 16.90 12.15 -15.80
C PRO A 28 15.44 12.15 -15.39
N LYS A 29 15.20 11.90 -14.09
CA LYS A 29 13.82 11.91 -13.56
C LYS A 29 13.18 13.27 -13.84
N PRO A 30 11.91 13.30 -14.29
CA PRO A 30 11.20 14.54 -14.49
C PRO A 30 11.15 15.39 -13.21
N GLU A 31 11.04 16.71 -13.34
CA GLU A 31 11.03 17.62 -12.19
C GLU A 31 9.92 17.31 -11.19
N TRP A 32 8.77 16.91 -11.66
CA TRP A 32 7.61 16.55 -10.84
C TRP A 32 7.77 15.23 -10.08
N LEU A 33 8.86 14.48 -10.28
CA LEU A 33 9.24 13.30 -9.48
C LEU A 33 10.30 13.62 -8.41
N LYS A 34 10.64 14.89 -8.20
CA LYS A 34 11.57 15.29 -7.15
C LYS A 34 10.86 15.23 -5.80
N ALA A 35 11.43 14.51 -4.85
CA ALA A 35 10.97 14.43 -3.47
C ALA A 35 11.88 15.24 -2.54
N ARG A 36 11.35 15.69 -1.41
CA ARG A 36 12.12 16.40 -0.38
C ARG A 36 13.13 15.44 0.27
N ALA A 37 14.36 15.89 0.43
CA ALA A 37 15.37 15.09 1.14
C ALA A 37 14.97 14.85 2.62
N PRO A 38 15.27 13.65 3.15
CA PRO A 38 14.92 13.29 4.53
C PRO A 38 15.90 13.94 5.52
N VAL A 39 15.65 15.20 5.84
CA VAL A 39 16.48 16.02 6.74
C VAL A 39 15.61 16.77 7.77
N GLY A 40 16.24 17.23 8.86
CA GLY A 40 15.59 18.05 9.88
C GLY A 40 15.38 17.33 11.22
N GLU A 41 15.09 18.10 12.25
CA GLU A 41 14.99 17.62 13.63
C GLU A 41 13.85 16.61 13.79
N ASN A 42 12.65 16.94 13.32
CA ASN A 42 11.50 16.04 13.37
C ASN A 42 11.76 14.68 12.71
N TYR A 43 12.51 14.65 11.59
CA TYR A 43 12.91 13.40 10.94
C TYR A 43 13.80 12.55 11.87
N HIS A 44 14.80 13.17 12.48
CA HIS A 44 15.72 12.46 13.37
C HIS A 44 15.05 12.00 14.66
N ASP A 45 14.15 12.81 15.22
CA ASP A 45 13.39 12.48 16.43
C ASP A 45 12.47 11.28 16.22
N LEU A 46 11.70 11.29 15.13
CA LEU A 46 10.83 10.17 14.78
C LEU A 46 11.64 8.87 14.57
N LYS A 47 12.78 8.98 13.89
CA LYS A 47 13.67 7.84 13.67
C LYS A 47 14.27 7.30 14.97
N ARG A 48 14.68 8.16 15.90
CA ARG A 48 15.18 7.76 17.23
C ARG A 48 14.09 7.08 18.04
N LEU A 49 12.88 7.68 18.06
CA LEU A 49 11.74 7.15 18.81
C LEU A 49 11.32 5.77 18.27
N ALA A 50 11.16 5.61 16.96
CA ALA A 50 10.81 4.33 16.38
C ALA A 50 11.82 3.23 16.76
N ARG A 51 13.13 3.54 16.71
CA ARG A 51 14.18 2.60 17.09
C ARG A 51 14.21 2.28 18.58
N SER A 52 14.02 3.27 19.46
CA SER A 52 14.00 3.06 20.90
C SER A 52 12.85 2.18 21.37
N LEU A 53 11.74 2.17 20.63
CA LEU A 53 10.56 1.35 20.88
C LEU A 53 10.54 0.04 20.08
N GLY A 54 11.58 -0.25 19.29
CA GLY A 54 11.65 -1.45 18.47
C GLY A 54 10.54 -1.50 17.38
N LEU A 55 10.17 -0.34 16.82
CA LEU A 55 9.09 -0.22 15.84
C LEU A 55 9.62 -0.13 14.42
N HIS A 56 8.80 -0.58 13.47
CA HIS A 56 9.04 -0.49 12.05
C HIS A 56 8.11 0.55 11.40
N THR A 57 8.59 1.20 10.33
CA THR A 57 7.78 2.09 9.51
C THR A 57 7.78 1.62 8.06
N VAL A 58 6.62 1.73 7.40
CA VAL A 58 6.52 1.52 5.95
C VAL A 58 7.37 2.54 5.20
N CYS A 59 7.50 3.76 5.76
CA CYS A 59 8.29 4.83 5.16
C CYS A 59 9.74 4.41 4.90
N GLU A 60 10.36 3.69 5.85
CA GLU A 60 11.71 3.14 5.69
C GLU A 60 11.68 1.84 4.87
N SER A 61 10.84 0.85 5.24
CA SER A 61 10.82 -0.48 4.64
C SER A 61 10.43 -0.47 3.16
N ALA A 62 9.56 0.45 2.73
CA ALA A 62 9.13 0.60 1.35
C ALA A 62 9.94 1.63 0.54
N HIS A 63 11.00 2.20 1.10
CA HIS A 63 11.80 3.27 0.47
C HIS A 63 10.90 4.42 -0.04
N CYS A 64 9.98 4.88 0.81
CA CYS A 64 8.97 5.86 0.43
C CYS A 64 9.61 7.20 0.02
N PRO A 65 9.29 7.74 -1.17
CA PRO A 65 9.86 9.02 -1.60
C PRO A 65 9.43 10.21 -0.74
N ASN A 66 8.29 10.08 -0.04
CA ASN A 66 7.71 11.16 0.77
C ASN A 66 8.22 11.20 2.21
N ILE A 67 9.16 10.30 2.59
CA ILE A 67 9.63 10.19 3.98
C ILE A 67 10.15 11.52 4.53
N GLY A 68 10.86 12.32 3.72
CA GLY A 68 11.41 13.60 4.13
C GLY A 68 10.32 14.64 4.44
N GLU A 69 9.25 14.66 3.66
CA GLU A 69 8.11 15.56 3.85
C GLU A 69 7.23 15.10 5.01
N CYS A 70 6.77 13.83 4.97
CA CYS A 70 5.89 13.29 5.98
C CYS A 70 6.49 13.38 7.40
N TRP A 71 7.76 13.00 7.56
CA TRP A 71 8.42 13.04 8.87
C TRP A 71 8.72 14.44 9.34
N HIS A 72 8.97 15.38 8.42
CA HIS A 72 9.04 16.80 8.77
C HIS A 72 7.73 17.30 9.40
N HIS A 73 6.59 16.84 8.88
CA HIS A 73 5.26 17.14 9.39
C HIS A 73 4.78 16.18 10.51
N LYS A 74 5.70 15.43 11.12
CA LYS A 74 5.40 14.45 12.19
C LYS A 74 4.33 13.44 11.80
N THR A 75 4.31 13.02 10.53
CA THR A 75 3.39 12.02 10.01
C THR A 75 4.17 10.76 9.64
N ALA A 76 3.81 9.61 10.20
CA ALA A 76 4.42 8.32 9.89
C ALA A 76 3.37 7.23 9.73
N THR A 77 3.70 6.22 8.90
CA THR A 77 2.92 5.00 8.80
C THR A 77 3.67 3.90 9.53
N PHE A 78 3.14 3.46 10.66
CA PHE A 78 3.70 2.37 11.44
C PHE A 78 3.35 1.03 10.80
N MET A 79 4.34 0.12 10.77
CA MET A 79 4.18 -1.23 10.24
C MET A 79 4.34 -2.23 11.37
N MET A 80 3.27 -2.95 11.67
CA MET A 80 3.21 -3.95 12.75
C MET A 80 3.41 -5.38 12.27
N LEU A 81 3.44 -6.29 13.22
CA LEU A 81 3.55 -7.75 13.05
C LEU A 81 4.93 -8.18 12.56
N GLY A 82 5.94 -7.35 12.86
CA GLY A 82 7.33 -7.57 12.48
C GLY A 82 7.69 -6.98 11.13
N ASN A 83 8.81 -7.44 10.58
CA ASN A 83 9.43 -6.91 9.36
C ASN A 83 9.53 -7.91 8.21
N LEU A 84 9.04 -9.15 8.37
CA LEU A 84 9.02 -10.20 7.36
C LEU A 84 7.60 -10.50 6.92
N CYS A 85 7.34 -10.44 5.60
CA CYS A 85 6.03 -10.67 5.03
C CYS A 85 5.91 -12.11 4.49
N THR A 86 4.77 -12.77 4.72
CA THR A 86 4.48 -14.09 4.17
C THR A 86 4.18 -14.08 2.67
N ARG A 87 3.87 -12.90 2.09
CA ARG A 87 3.55 -12.74 0.66
C ARG A 87 4.68 -12.12 -0.15
N ARG A 88 4.64 -12.34 -1.48
CA ARG A 88 5.71 -11.96 -2.42
C ARG A 88 5.21 -11.00 -3.49
N CYS A 89 4.56 -9.90 -3.09
CA CYS A 89 4.12 -8.87 -4.04
C CYS A 89 5.32 -8.31 -4.82
N GLY A 90 5.19 -8.28 -6.15
CA GLY A 90 6.31 -7.95 -7.05
C GLY A 90 6.73 -6.48 -7.01
N PHE A 91 5.89 -5.61 -6.46
CA PHE A 91 6.16 -4.18 -6.29
C PHE A 91 6.76 -3.81 -4.92
N CYS A 92 6.66 -4.70 -3.91
CA CYS A 92 6.87 -4.36 -2.51
C CYS A 92 8.29 -4.65 -2.05
N ALA A 93 8.96 -3.65 -1.48
CA ALA A 93 10.32 -3.74 -0.97
C ALA A 93 10.43 -4.37 0.43
N VAL A 94 9.31 -4.61 1.12
CA VAL A 94 9.32 -5.27 2.43
C VAL A 94 9.92 -6.67 2.29
N PRO A 95 10.86 -7.06 3.17
CA PRO A 95 11.49 -8.37 3.15
C PRO A 95 10.48 -9.50 3.28
N LYS A 96 10.74 -10.62 2.60
CA LYS A 96 9.84 -11.77 2.49
C LYS A 96 10.46 -12.97 3.21
N GLY A 97 9.63 -13.70 3.96
CA GLY A 97 10.15 -14.85 4.70
C GLY A 97 9.14 -15.43 5.68
N ARG A 98 9.63 -16.26 6.59
CA ARG A 98 8.89 -16.77 7.72
C ARG A 98 9.01 -15.78 8.88
N PRO A 99 7.92 -15.10 9.27
CA PRO A 99 7.96 -14.15 10.37
C PRO A 99 8.19 -14.83 11.73
N GLU A 100 8.70 -14.05 12.67
CA GLU A 100 8.74 -14.41 14.09
C GLU A 100 7.30 -14.47 14.66
N PRO A 101 7.09 -15.10 15.85
CA PRO A 101 5.81 -15.05 16.54
C PRO A 101 5.28 -13.61 16.67
N ILE A 102 3.95 -13.47 16.72
CA ILE A 102 3.34 -12.14 16.90
C ILE A 102 3.67 -11.62 18.29
N ASP A 103 4.24 -10.42 18.33
CA ASP A 103 4.45 -9.67 19.56
C ASP A 103 3.21 -8.84 19.89
N PHE A 104 2.40 -9.32 20.83
CA PHE A 104 1.20 -8.64 21.28
C PHE A 104 1.45 -7.42 22.18
N ASP A 105 2.71 -7.10 22.52
CA ASP A 105 3.08 -5.82 23.16
C ASP A 105 3.40 -4.72 22.13
N GLU A 106 3.65 -5.05 20.87
CA GLU A 106 3.90 -4.09 19.80
C GLU A 106 2.78 -3.05 19.66
N PRO A 107 1.46 -3.39 19.72
CA PRO A 107 0.38 -2.40 19.69
C PRO A 107 0.49 -1.31 20.76
N ARG A 108 0.88 -1.66 21.98
CA ARG A 108 1.10 -0.71 23.08
C ARG A 108 2.25 0.24 22.78
N ARG A 109 3.38 -0.27 22.25
CA ARG A 109 4.55 0.55 21.88
C ARG A 109 4.25 1.48 20.71
N VAL A 110 3.45 1.04 19.73
CA VAL A 110 2.97 1.90 18.63
C VAL A 110 2.14 3.05 19.19
N ALA A 111 1.18 2.78 20.08
CA ALA A 111 0.36 3.81 20.70
C ALA A 111 1.20 4.79 21.54
N GLN A 112 2.23 4.29 22.23
CA GLN A 112 3.20 5.13 22.95
C GLN A 112 3.95 6.08 21.99
N ALA A 113 4.36 5.60 20.81
CA ALA A 113 5.00 6.44 19.79
C ALA A 113 4.03 7.50 19.25
N VAL A 114 2.78 7.13 18.96
CA VAL A 114 1.72 8.04 18.51
C VAL A 114 1.50 9.17 19.52
N ALA A 115 1.39 8.83 20.80
CA ALA A 115 1.22 9.81 21.88
C ALA A 115 2.44 10.72 22.03
N ALA A 116 3.66 10.16 22.04
CA ALA A 116 4.90 10.92 22.17
C ALA A 116 5.14 11.90 21.02
N LEU A 117 4.70 11.56 19.81
CA LEU A 117 4.77 12.42 18.62
C LEU A 117 3.63 13.46 18.55
N GLY A 118 2.59 13.32 19.37
CA GLY A 118 1.43 14.20 19.36
C GLY A 118 0.64 14.13 18.05
N LEU A 119 0.52 12.93 17.45
CA LEU A 119 -0.15 12.76 16.17
C LEU A 119 -1.65 13.00 16.29
N GLN A 120 -2.20 13.74 15.33
CA GLN A 120 -3.65 13.97 15.19
C GLN A 120 -4.31 12.89 14.30
N HIS A 121 -3.49 12.18 13.51
CA HIS A 121 -3.92 11.09 12.64
C HIS A 121 -2.79 10.06 12.53
N ALA A 122 -3.05 8.83 12.91
CA ALA A 122 -2.10 7.73 12.85
C ALA A 122 -2.52 6.73 11.77
N VAL A 123 -1.59 6.40 10.88
CA VAL A 123 -1.80 5.32 9.89
C VAL A 123 -1.03 4.09 10.33
N ILE A 124 -1.75 3.00 10.51
CA ILE A 124 -1.21 1.73 10.97
C ILE A 124 -1.39 0.67 9.87
N THR A 125 -0.33 0.00 9.54
CA THR A 125 -0.36 -1.14 8.62
C THR A 125 0.43 -2.33 9.18
N SER A 126 0.54 -3.41 8.43
CA SER A 126 1.31 -4.58 8.83
C SER A 126 1.97 -5.27 7.64
N VAL A 127 2.94 -6.14 7.95
CA VAL A 127 3.28 -7.23 7.03
C VAL A 127 2.11 -8.21 6.94
N ASN A 128 2.05 -8.98 5.85
CA ASN A 128 1.05 -10.05 5.75
C ASN A 128 1.44 -11.23 6.64
N ARG A 129 0.46 -11.75 7.38
CA ARG A 129 0.58 -12.87 8.31
C ARG A 129 -0.45 -13.95 7.96
N ASP A 130 -0.30 -14.56 6.77
CA ASP A 130 -1.17 -15.63 6.31
C ASP A 130 -1.08 -16.90 7.20
N ASP A 131 -0.06 -16.94 8.05
CA ASP A 131 0.14 -17.93 9.11
C ASP A 131 -0.72 -17.67 10.36
N HIS A 132 -1.20 -16.43 10.58
CA HIS A 132 -1.94 -16.02 11.77
C HIS A 132 -3.05 -14.98 11.48
N LEU A 133 -4.05 -15.35 10.69
CA LEU A 133 -5.09 -14.41 10.19
C LEU A 133 -5.81 -13.67 11.34
N VAL A 134 -6.42 -14.41 12.26
CA VAL A 134 -7.16 -13.83 13.39
C VAL A 134 -6.22 -13.14 14.39
N GLY A 135 -5.02 -13.70 14.62
CA GLY A 135 -4.00 -13.08 15.47
C GLY A 135 -3.54 -11.72 14.93
N GLY A 136 -3.31 -11.62 13.61
CA GLY A 136 -3.02 -10.36 12.95
C GLY A 136 -4.15 -9.33 13.08
N ALA A 137 -5.40 -9.76 12.90
CA ALA A 137 -6.57 -8.90 13.07
C ALA A 137 -6.72 -8.40 14.52
N ARG A 138 -6.49 -9.26 15.51
CA ARG A 138 -6.50 -8.87 16.94
C ARG A 138 -5.45 -7.81 17.25
N ALA A 139 -4.25 -7.90 16.66
CA ALA A 139 -3.22 -6.87 16.85
C ALA A 139 -3.67 -5.50 16.29
N PHE A 140 -4.41 -5.46 15.16
CA PHE A 140 -5.03 -4.22 14.68
C PHE A 140 -6.08 -3.68 15.64
N ALA A 141 -6.96 -4.51 16.18
CA ALA A 141 -7.94 -4.09 17.18
C ALA A 141 -7.26 -3.55 18.45
N MET A 142 -6.21 -4.24 18.92
CA MET A 142 -5.44 -3.80 20.09
C MET A 142 -4.78 -2.44 19.87
N VAL A 143 -4.15 -2.18 18.72
CA VAL A 143 -3.50 -0.89 18.48
C VAL A 143 -4.51 0.26 18.38
N ILE A 144 -5.69 0.02 17.81
CA ILE A 144 -6.76 1.02 17.76
C ILE A 144 -7.17 1.40 19.21
N HIS A 145 -7.40 0.40 20.05
CA HIS A 145 -7.78 0.63 21.46
C HIS A 145 -6.65 1.31 22.25
N GLU A 146 -5.42 0.88 22.07
CA GLU A 146 -4.26 1.47 22.73
C GLU A 146 -4.01 2.93 22.32
N ILE A 147 -4.16 3.26 21.03
CA ILE A 147 -4.05 4.66 20.58
C ILE A 147 -5.15 5.52 21.20
N ARG A 148 -6.40 5.06 21.23
CA ARG A 148 -7.50 5.79 21.86
C ARG A 148 -7.26 6.01 23.37
N ARG A 149 -6.63 5.06 24.04
CA ARG A 149 -6.30 5.16 25.46
C ARG A 149 -5.16 6.15 25.72
N GLN A 150 -4.09 6.12 24.90
CA GLN A 150 -2.85 6.87 25.14
C GLN A 150 -2.82 8.23 24.44
N ALA A 151 -3.52 8.39 23.33
CA ALA A 151 -3.62 9.60 22.52
C ALA A 151 -5.11 9.89 22.19
N PRO A 152 -5.94 10.24 23.19
CA PRO A 152 -7.33 10.55 22.97
C PRO A 152 -7.47 11.73 21.98
N GLY A 153 -8.32 11.59 20.97
CA GLY A 153 -8.48 12.55 19.88
C GLY A 153 -7.63 12.28 18.64
N CYS A 154 -6.65 11.36 18.69
CA CYS A 154 -5.96 10.90 17.50
C CYS A 154 -6.87 9.99 16.67
N ARG A 155 -7.10 10.33 15.40
CA ARG A 155 -7.83 9.48 14.46
C ARG A 155 -6.93 8.34 14.01
N VAL A 156 -7.51 7.14 13.83
CA VAL A 156 -6.77 5.94 13.44
C VAL A 156 -7.23 5.44 12.09
N GLU A 157 -6.34 5.46 11.11
CA GLU A 157 -6.50 4.75 9.85
C GLU A 157 -5.74 3.43 9.92
N VAL A 158 -6.37 2.33 9.48
CA VAL A 158 -5.72 1.04 9.36
C VAL A 158 -5.66 0.58 7.92
N LEU A 159 -4.47 0.25 7.41
CA LEU A 159 -4.28 -0.40 6.12
C LEU A 159 -4.06 -1.89 6.36
N ILE A 160 -5.13 -2.67 6.20
CA ILE A 160 -5.15 -4.08 6.53
C ILE A 160 -4.83 -5.00 5.34
N PRO A 161 -4.29 -6.21 5.57
CA PRO A 161 -4.23 -7.26 4.56
C PRO A 161 -5.64 -7.81 4.26
N ASP A 162 -5.78 -8.63 3.23
CA ASP A 162 -7.07 -9.24 2.88
C ASP A 162 -7.49 -10.39 3.79
N PHE A 163 -6.67 -10.76 4.78
CA PHE A 163 -6.86 -11.91 5.68
C PHE A 163 -7.32 -13.19 4.97
N GLN A 164 -6.91 -13.38 3.71
CA GLN A 164 -7.38 -14.46 2.82
C GLN A 164 -8.92 -14.56 2.68
N GLY A 165 -9.64 -13.48 3.00
CA GLY A 165 -11.11 -13.42 3.01
C GLY A 165 -11.75 -13.99 4.28
N HIS A 166 -10.99 -14.15 5.36
CA HIS A 166 -11.51 -14.67 6.63
C HIS A 166 -12.40 -13.62 7.31
N GLU A 167 -13.72 -13.81 7.25
CA GLU A 167 -14.72 -12.83 7.69
C GLU A 167 -14.59 -12.48 9.18
N GLU A 168 -14.30 -13.45 10.06
CA GLU A 168 -14.07 -13.17 11.50
C GLU A 168 -12.90 -12.21 11.70
N ALA A 169 -11.79 -12.38 10.96
CA ALA A 169 -10.63 -11.48 11.06
C ALA A 169 -11.00 -10.07 10.61
N ILE A 170 -11.74 -9.93 9.51
CA ILE A 170 -12.22 -8.62 9.02
C ILE A 170 -13.14 -7.98 10.07
N ARG A 171 -14.10 -8.73 10.61
CA ARG A 171 -15.03 -8.28 11.65
C ARG A 171 -14.30 -7.76 12.89
N VAL A 172 -13.29 -8.47 13.39
CA VAL A 172 -12.49 -8.04 14.55
C VAL A 172 -11.91 -6.63 14.35
N VAL A 173 -11.43 -6.30 13.14
CA VAL A 173 -10.89 -4.97 12.86
C VAL A 173 -12.00 -3.93 12.72
N VAL A 174 -13.10 -4.26 12.03
CA VAL A 174 -14.24 -3.33 11.85
C VAL A 174 -14.90 -3.00 13.19
N ASP A 175 -15.06 -3.98 14.07
CA ASP A 175 -15.66 -3.81 15.39
C ASP A 175 -14.81 -2.94 16.33
N ALA A 176 -13.48 -2.85 16.09
CA ALA A 176 -12.61 -1.90 16.78
C ALA A 176 -12.82 -0.44 16.32
N ARG A 177 -13.65 -0.22 15.28
CA ARG A 177 -14.09 1.10 14.80
C ARG A 177 -12.96 2.07 14.42
N PRO A 178 -12.02 1.70 13.53
CA PRO A 178 -11.08 2.67 12.99
C PRO A 178 -11.83 3.81 12.28
N GLU A 179 -11.29 5.02 12.27
CA GLU A 179 -11.86 6.17 11.54
C GLU A 179 -11.81 5.97 10.03
N VAL A 180 -10.77 5.26 9.53
CA VAL A 180 -10.66 4.83 8.12
C VAL A 180 -10.17 3.39 8.06
N LEU A 181 -10.93 2.52 7.38
CA LEU A 181 -10.50 1.17 7.04
C LEU A 181 -10.02 1.15 5.59
N ASN A 182 -8.73 0.94 5.41
CA ASN A 182 -8.06 0.93 4.12
C ASN A 182 -7.63 -0.50 3.74
N HIS A 183 -7.94 -0.90 2.50
CA HIS A 183 -7.36 -2.08 1.86
C HIS A 183 -7.11 -1.79 0.38
N ASN A 184 -5.84 -1.74 -0.01
CA ASN A 184 -5.48 -1.39 -1.38
C ASN A 184 -5.77 -2.51 -2.37
N THR A 185 -6.30 -2.16 -3.53
CA THR A 185 -6.39 -3.06 -4.70
C THR A 185 -5.07 -3.17 -5.45
N GLU A 186 -4.24 -2.13 -5.40
CA GLU A 186 -2.89 -2.00 -5.96
C GLU A 186 -2.79 -2.02 -7.48
N SER A 187 -3.58 -2.82 -8.20
CA SER A 187 -3.50 -2.97 -9.65
C SER A 187 -4.81 -3.49 -10.26
N VAL A 188 -4.85 -3.58 -11.59
CA VAL A 188 -5.98 -4.11 -12.36
C VAL A 188 -6.03 -5.65 -12.34
N PRO A 189 -7.21 -6.29 -12.51
CA PRO A 189 -7.38 -7.75 -12.39
C PRO A 189 -6.40 -8.56 -13.24
N ARG A 190 -6.17 -8.18 -14.50
CA ARG A 190 -5.26 -8.87 -15.42
C ARG A 190 -3.84 -9.01 -14.87
N LEU A 191 -3.38 -8.02 -14.09
CA LEU A 191 -2.02 -7.98 -13.57
C LEU A 191 -1.86 -8.61 -12.18
N TYR A 192 -2.95 -9.01 -11.51
CA TYR A 192 -2.91 -9.49 -10.12
C TYR A 192 -1.93 -10.63 -9.88
N ARG A 193 -1.90 -11.62 -10.79
CA ARG A 193 -1.01 -12.79 -10.63
C ARG A 193 0.48 -12.43 -10.57
N VAL A 194 0.86 -11.35 -11.24
CA VAL A 194 2.26 -10.87 -11.32
C VAL A 194 2.52 -9.82 -10.25
N VAL A 195 1.60 -8.89 -10.05
CA VAL A 195 1.76 -7.77 -9.13
C VAL A 195 1.56 -8.20 -7.67
N ARG A 196 0.53 -9.01 -7.39
CA ARG A 196 0.14 -9.45 -6.05
C ARG A 196 -0.09 -10.97 -5.96
N PRO A 197 0.92 -11.80 -6.20
CA PRO A 197 0.74 -13.25 -6.08
C PRO A 197 0.23 -13.61 -4.67
N GLY A 198 -0.82 -14.43 -4.59
CA GLY A 198 -1.51 -14.80 -3.35
C GLY A 198 -2.69 -13.91 -2.96
N ALA A 199 -2.86 -12.73 -3.58
CA ALA A 199 -4.08 -11.93 -3.46
C ALA A 199 -5.07 -12.27 -4.59
N ARG A 200 -6.33 -11.87 -4.41
CA ARG A 200 -7.40 -12.00 -5.41
C ARG A 200 -8.17 -10.69 -5.50
N TYR A 201 -8.48 -10.26 -6.71
CA TYR A 201 -9.17 -8.99 -6.96
C TYR A 201 -10.56 -8.97 -6.30
N GLU A 202 -11.34 -10.02 -6.52
CA GLU A 202 -12.70 -10.16 -5.99
C GLU A 202 -12.71 -10.16 -4.45
N ARG A 203 -11.66 -10.72 -3.84
CA ARG A 203 -11.49 -10.72 -2.38
C ARG A 203 -11.27 -9.30 -1.84
N THR A 204 -10.54 -8.46 -2.58
CA THR A 204 -10.36 -7.05 -2.22
C THR A 204 -11.69 -6.31 -2.22
N LEU A 205 -12.51 -6.48 -3.26
CA LEU A 205 -13.84 -5.89 -3.35
C LEU A 205 -14.75 -6.40 -2.23
N ARG A 206 -14.81 -7.72 -2.03
CA ARG A 206 -15.63 -8.33 -0.98
C ARG A 206 -15.25 -7.87 0.42
N LEU A 207 -13.95 -7.66 0.70
CA LEU A 207 -13.51 -7.13 2.00
C LEU A 207 -14.07 -5.72 2.25
N LEU A 208 -13.99 -4.83 1.26
CA LEU A 208 -14.50 -3.45 1.39
C LEU A 208 -16.02 -3.43 1.51
N GLU A 209 -16.72 -4.22 0.71
CA GLU A 209 -18.17 -4.42 0.79
C GLU A 209 -18.58 -4.93 2.17
N TYR A 210 -17.93 -5.99 2.66
CA TYR A 210 -18.22 -6.58 3.97
C TYR A 210 -17.94 -5.59 5.12
N ALA A 211 -16.90 -4.77 5.00
CA ALA A 211 -16.65 -3.70 5.97
C ALA A 211 -17.81 -2.68 6.01
N LYS A 212 -18.40 -2.35 4.85
CA LYS A 212 -19.59 -1.49 4.76
C LYS A 212 -20.84 -2.17 5.30
N GLU A 213 -21.05 -3.46 5.07
CA GLU A 213 -22.15 -4.22 5.65
C GLU A 213 -22.10 -4.17 7.20
N LEU A 214 -20.91 -4.36 7.79
CA LEU A 214 -20.70 -4.35 9.22
C LEU A 214 -20.76 -2.94 9.83
N ASN A 215 -20.31 -1.93 9.10
CA ASN A 215 -20.30 -0.54 9.54
C ASN A 215 -20.67 0.40 8.37
N PRO A 216 -21.96 0.59 8.06
CA PRO A 216 -22.39 1.41 6.92
C PRO A 216 -21.92 2.88 6.96
N LYS A 217 -21.68 3.43 8.16
CA LYS A 217 -21.16 4.79 8.35
C LYS A 217 -19.63 4.85 8.39
N GLY A 218 -18.94 3.70 8.47
CA GLY A 218 -17.48 3.63 8.45
C GLY A 218 -16.90 4.10 7.13
N VAL A 219 -15.81 4.82 7.18
CA VAL A 219 -15.10 5.26 5.98
C VAL A 219 -14.21 4.14 5.47
N THR A 220 -14.40 3.76 4.21
CA THR A 220 -13.54 2.78 3.53
C THR A 220 -12.64 3.47 2.51
N LYS A 221 -11.46 2.91 2.31
CA LYS A 221 -10.45 3.47 1.41
C LYS A 221 -9.74 2.37 0.64
N SER A 222 -9.37 2.68 -0.60
CA SER A 222 -8.52 1.82 -1.42
C SER A 222 -7.49 2.63 -2.19
N GLY A 223 -6.47 1.95 -2.71
CA GLY A 223 -5.43 2.57 -3.50
C GLY A 223 -5.03 1.71 -4.69
N VAL A 224 -4.69 2.37 -5.78
CA VAL A 224 -4.19 1.76 -7.01
C VAL A 224 -2.90 2.43 -7.44
N MET A 225 -1.95 1.62 -7.92
CA MET A 225 -0.74 2.10 -8.58
C MET A 225 -0.90 2.00 -10.09
N VAL A 226 -0.40 3.00 -10.82
CA VAL A 226 -0.32 3.01 -12.28
C VAL A 226 1.14 2.98 -12.74
N GLY A 227 1.38 2.46 -13.94
CA GLY A 227 2.71 2.30 -14.53
C GLY A 227 3.27 0.88 -14.48
N LEU A 228 2.42 -0.13 -14.25
CA LEU A 228 2.75 -1.55 -14.23
C LEU A 228 2.38 -2.29 -15.53
N GLY A 229 1.78 -1.60 -16.52
CA GLY A 229 1.33 -2.17 -17.80
C GLY A 229 -0.18 -2.33 -17.91
N GLU A 230 -0.92 -1.69 -17.04
CA GLU A 230 -2.37 -1.52 -17.14
C GLU A 230 -2.74 -0.55 -18.27
N GLU A 231 -3.93 -0.72 -18.82
CA GLU A 231 -4.54 0.22 -19.75
C GLU A 231 -5.54 1.14 -19.05
N THR A 232 -5.77 2.35 -19.58
CA THR A 232 -6.64 3.34 -18.93
C THR A 232 -8.05 2.81 -18.70
N HIS A 233 -8.62 2.05 -19.64
CA HIS A 233 -9.95 1.48 -19.48
C HIS A 233 -10.04 0.46 -18.34
N GLU A 234 -8.95 -0.30 -18.09
CA GLU A 234 -8.85 -1.24 -16.97
C GLU A 234 -8.82 -0.50 -15.63
N VAL A 235 -8.05 0.61 -15.56
CA VAL A 235 -7.99 1.47 -14.36
C VAL A 235 -9.36 2.06 -14.05
N LEU A 236 -10.05 2.57 -15.07
CA LEU A 236 -11.41 3.11 -14.91
C LEU A 236 -12.43 2.03 -14.51
N GLN A 237 -12.23 0.77 -14.94
CA GLN A 237 -13.07 -0.33 -14.47
C GLN A 237 -12.84 -0.62 -12.99
N VAL A 238 -11.58 -0.62 -12.52
CA VAL A 238 -11.27 -0.74 -11.07
C VAL A 238 -11.96 0.37 -10.26
N PHE A 239 -12.01 1.61 -10.77
CA PHE A 239 -12.71 2.69 -10.07
C PHE A 239 -14.21 2.42 -9.98
N ARG A 240 -14.85 1.96 -11.07
CA ARG A 240 -16.27 1.58 -11.04
C ARG A 240 -16.55 0.46 -10.03
N ASP A 241 -15.71 -0.56 -10.02
CA ASP A 241 -15.87 -1.70 -9.12
C ASP A 241 -15.71 -1.29 -7.65
N LEU A 242 -14.73 -0.44 -7.34
CA LEU A 242 -14.53 0.10 -5.98
C LEU A 242 -15.69 1.02 -5.55
N ALA A 243 -16.17 1.89 -6.44
CA ALA A 243 -17.34 2.73 -6.16
C ALA A 243 -18.60 1.87 -5.95
N GLY A 244 -18.76 0.80 -6.74
CA GLY A 244 -19.88 -0.15 -6.64
C GLY A 244 -19.97 -0.85 -5.29
N VAL A 245 -18.85 -1.08 -4.60
CA VAL A 245 -18.82 -1.65 -3.24
C VAL A 245 -18.81 -0.59 -2.13
N GLY A 246 -19.07 0.67 -2.47
CA GLY A 246 -19.21 1.78 -1.51
C GLY A 246 -17.87 2.27 -0.94
N CYS A 247 -16.77 2.16 -1.68
CA CYS A 247 -15.49 2.72 -1.26
C CYS A 247 -15.54 4.26 -1.29
N ASP A 248 -15.22 4.90 -0.14
CA ASP A 248 -15.35 6.37 0.01
C ASP A 248 -14.16 7.13 -0.54
N ILE A 249 -12.93 6.61 -0.30
CA ILE A 249 -11.67 7.30 -0.61
C ILE A 249 -10.86 6.46 -1.59
N LEU A 250 -10.37 7.10 -2.65
CA LEU A 250 -9.45 6.48 -3.61
C LEU A 250 -8.12 7.22 -3.65
N THR A 251 -7.01 6.46 -3.61
CA THR A 251 -5.67 6.98 -3.87
C THR A 251 -5.11 6.41 -5.17
N ILE A 252 -4.52 7.27 -6.01
CA ILE A 252 -3.93 6.89 -7.30
C ILE A 252 -2.49 7.39 -7.33
N GLY A 253 -1.51 6.48 -7.38
CA GLY A 253 -0.10 6.80 -7.33
C GLY A 253 0.72 6.15 -8.44
N GLN A 254 1.86 6.75 -8.79
CA GLN A 254 2.80 6.15 -9.73
C GLN A 254 3.54 4.98 -9.06
N TYR A 255 3.57 3.82 -9.69
CA TYR A 255 4.51 2.79 -9.32
C TYR A 255 5.94 3.29 -9.57
N LEU A 256 6.76 3.28 -8.53
CA LEU A 256 8.17 3.57 -8.59
C LEU A 256 8.94 2.32 -8.18
N ARG A 257 9.71 1.77 -9.11
CA ARG A 257 10.44 0.51 -8.91
C ARG A 257 11.46 0.63 -7.78
N PRO A 258 11.36 -0.14 -6.68
CA PRO A 258 12.28 -0.01 -5.54
C PRO A 258 13.70 -0.46 -5.85
N SER A 259 13.87 -1.57 -6.58
CA SER A 259 15.16 -2.11 -7.02
C SER A 259 15.02 -2.91 -8.33
N ARG A 260 16.14 -3.38 -8.89
CA ARG A 260 16.14 -4.20 -10.11
C ARG A 260 15.45 -5.56 -9.95
N ASP A 261 15.27 -6.02 -8.72
CA ASP A 261 14.62 -7.31 -8.40
C ASP A 261 13.09 -7.21 -8.37
N HIS A 262 12.54 -5.99 -8.44
CA HIS A 262 11.10 -5.72 -8.47
C HIS A 262 10.60 -5.60 -9.90
N LEU A 263 9.28 -5.63 -10.07
CA LEU A 263 8.63 -5.50 -11.38
C LEU A 263 9.15 -4.25 -12.13
N PRO A 264 9.36 -4.34 -13.43
CA PRO A 264 9.72 -3.17 -14.22
C PRO A 264 8.57 -2.16 -14.22
N MET A 265 8.93 -0.89 -14.18
CA MET A 265 8.00 0.19 -14.46
C MET A 265 7.84 0.29 -15.97
N THR A 266 6.62 0.24 -16.49
CA THR A 266 6.34 0.26 -17.93
C THR A 266 6.29 1.67 -18.49
N ARG A 267 5.69 2.62 -17.74
CA ARG A 267 5.66 4.03 -18.10
C ARG A 267 5.48 4.94 -16.89
N LEU A 268 5.80 6.22 -17.09
CA LEU A 268 5.45 7.30 -16.17
C LEU A 268 4.17 7.99 -16.67
N TYR A 269 3.20 8.13 -15.76
CA TYR A 269 2.05 8.99 -15.99
C TYR A 269 2.42 10.43 -15.67
N THR A 270 1.96 11.36 -16.48
CA THR A 270 2.16 12.80 -16.28
C THR A 270 1.23 13.33 -15.19
N PRO A 271 1.54 14.47 -14.56
CA PRO A 271 0.62 15.14 -13.63
C PRO A 271 -0.77 15.41 -14.23
N ARG A 272 -0.83 15.70 -15.54
CA ARG A 272 -2.09 15.89 -16.25
C ARG A 272 -2.94 14.60 -16.29
N GLU A 273 -2.33 13.46 -16.63
CA GLU A 273 -3.03 12.18 -16.63
C GLU A 273 -3.56 11.82 -15.22
N PHE A 274 -2.80 12.12 -14.15
CA PHE A 274 -3.27 11.97 -12.79
C PHE A 274 -4.47 12.88 -12.48
N ALA A 275 -4.46 14.12 -12.96
CA ALA A 275 -5.59 15.02 -12.81
C ALA A 275 -6.85 14.52 -13.57
N GLU A 276 -6.66 13.98 -14.77
CA GLU A 276 -7.73 13.38 -15.57
C GLU A 276 -8.34 12.15 -14.86
N LEU A 277 -7.50 11.25 -14.34
CA LEU A 277 -7.94 10.09 -13.53
C LEU A 277 -8.70 10.52 -12.27
N LYS A 278 -8.26 11.59 -11.58
CA LYS A 278 -8.96 12.15 -10.42
C LYS A 278 -10.37 12.61 -10.79
N VAL A 279 -10.52 13.34 -11.88
CA VAL A 279 -11.82 13.82 -12.35
C VAL A 279 -12.76 12.68 -12.68
N GLU A 280 -12.27 11.64 -13.38
CA GLU A 280 -13.09 10.46 -13.71
C GLU A 280 -13.52 9.69 -12.45
N ALA A 281 -12.63 9.51 -11.48
CA ALA A 281 -12.97 8.86 -10.21
C ALA A 281 -14.03 9.65 -9.43
N LEU A 282 -13.90 10.98 -9.32
CA LEU A 282 -14.89 11.81 -8.62
C LEU A 282 -16.28 11.71 -9.26
N LYS A 283 -16.38 11.62 -10.60
CA LYS A 283 -17.66 11.39 -11.30
C LYS A 283 -18.31 10.04 -10.95
N MET A 284 -17.54 9.07 -10.50
CA MET A 284 -18.04 7.74 -10.09
C MET A 284 -18.57 7.70 -8.65
N GLY A 285 -18.47 8.82 -7.89
CA GLY A 285 -19.07 8.97 -6.57
C GLY A 285 -18.11 8.80 -5.39
N PHE A 286 -16.79 8.71 -5.61
CA PHE A 286 -15.85 8.76 -4.49
C PHE A 286 -15.97 10.11 -3.76
N ARG A 287 -16.00 10.06 -2.43
CA ARG A 287 -16.09 11.25 -1.57
C ARG A 287 -14.80 12.05 -1.55
N HIS A 288 -13.68 11.36 -1.70
CA HIS A 288 -12.35 11.97 -1.86
C HIS A 288 -11.46 11.14 -2.79
N VAL A 289 -10.68 11.83 -3.61
CA VAL A 289 -9.68 11.21 -4.48
C VAL A 289 -8.36 11.95 -4.36
N GLU A 290 -7.32 11.25 -3.91
CA GLU A 290 -5.95 11.74 -3.94
C GLU A 290 -5.20 11.11 -5.11
N SER A 291 -4.68 11.93 -6.04
CA SER A 291 -4.10 11.44 -7.28
C SER A 291 -2.85 12.23 -7.66
N GLY A 292 -1.76 11.55 -7.87
CA GLY A 292 -0.51 12.21 -8.27
C GLY A 292 0.70 11.28 -8.29
N PRO A 293 1.81 11.73 -8.91
CA PRO A 293 2.99 10.89 -9.10
C PRO A 293 3.63 10.37 -7.81
N LEU A 294 3.60 11.17 -6.75
CA LEU A 294 4.18 10.81 -5.45
C LEU A 294 3.13 10.32 -4.44
N VAL A 295 1.85 10.26 -4.82
CA VAL A 295 0.79 9.77 -3.93
C VAL A 295 1.06 8.34 -3.50
N ARG A 296 0.84 8.09 -2.22
CA ARG A 296 0.82 6.79 -1.55
C ARG A 296 -0.45 6.73 -0.71
N SER A 297 -0.89 5.53 -0.34
CA SER A 297 -2.16 5.37 0.40
C SER A 297 -2.22 6.19 1.69
N SER A 298 -1.10 6.41 2.35
CA SER A 298 -1.02 7.23 3.58
C SER A 298 -0.55 8.68 3.37
N TYR A 299 -0.31 9.11 2.12
CA TYR A 299 0.11 10.48 1.82
C TYR A 299 -1.05 11.45 2.06
N HIS A 300 -0.87 12.47 2.90
CA HIS A 300 -1.92 13.40 3.33
C HIS A 300 -3.17 12.73 3.92
N ALA A 301 -3.03 11.57 4.57
CA ALA A 301 -4.16 10.79 5.08
C ALA A 301 -5.08 11.58 6.03
N HIS A 302 -4.53 12.52 6.82
CA HIS A 302 -5.31 13.39 7.71
C HIS A 302 -6.24 14.34 6.96
N GLU A 303 -5.82 14.89 5.82
CA GLU A 303 -6.63 15.76 4.95
C GLU A 303 -7.72 14.95 4.27
N GLN A 304 -7.39 13.77 3.76
CA GLN A 304 -8.34 12.85 3.12
C GLN A 304 -9.47 12.46 4.09
N ALA A 305 -9.12 12.10 5.34
CA ALA A 305 -10.10 11.74 6.36
C ALA A 305 -10.96 12.93 6.79
N SER A 306 -10.41 14.15 6.86
CA SER A 306 -11.13 15.37 7.19
C SER A 306 -12.15 15.72 6.10
N ALA A 307 -11.74 15.69 4.82
CA ALA A 307 -12.63 15.98 3.69
C ALA A 307 -13.87 15.07 3.63
N VAL A 308 -13.75 13.82 4.13
CA VAL A 308 -14.89 12.89 4.17
C VAL A 308 -15.75 13.10 5.41
N SER A 309 -15.18 13.56 6.53
CA SER A 309 -15.93 13.79 7.77
C SER A 309 -16.86 15.02 7.69
N GLU A 310 -16.45 16.08 7.00
CA GLU A 310 -17.22 17.32 6.84
C GLU A 310 -18.51 17.15 6.00
N VAL A 311 -18.59 16.11 5.18
CA VAL A 311 -19.77 15.83 4.34
C VAL A 311 -20.89 15.12 5.13
N VAL A 312 -20.64 14.66 6.36
CA VAL A 312 -21.59 13.90 7.21
C VAL A 312 -22.22 14.79 8.30
N ALA A 313 -21.70 15.98 8.50
CA ALA A 313 -22.23 16.99 9.42
C ALA A 313 -23.22 17.91 8.69
#